data_e239492246b7d5590d8adcd30039deea
#
_entry.id   e239492246b7d5590d8adcd30039deea
#
_cell.length_a   1.000
_cell.length_b   1.000
_cell.length_c   1.000
_cell.angle_alpha   90.00
_cell.angle_beta   90.00
_cell.angle_gamma   90.00
#
_symmetry.space_group_name_H-M   'P 1'
#
loop_
_entity.id
_entity.type
_entity.pdbx_description
1 polymer ?
#
loop_
_entity_poly.entity_id
_entity_poly.type
_entity_poly.pdbx_seq_one_letter_code
_entity_poly.pdbx_strand_id
1 'polypeptide(L)'
;MRTKQFKAESKKLLDMMINSIYTRKEIFLRELVSNASDAIDKLYFRSLTDDTVTLARSDYKIALAVDKENRLLSITDNGCGMTAEELEKNLGTIARSGSLDFKRENETGEEVEVIGQFGVGFYSAFMVADHVTVESRAWDEAAGSRWESSGAEGYTIEPCEMEQKGTRITLHLKDDTEDEKYSEFLEEYRLSELVKKYSDYIRYPITLMMPQYRQKAVPEGEEAPEKPEYETVWEETTLNSMIPLWRKQKSEVTPEEYNEFYKGKFYDYEDPAVTIHTRTEGNATFRALLFIPAHAPMNYYTTGYEKGLQLYSRGVLIMEKCADLLPDYFSFVKGLVDSEDLSLNISREMLQHDRQLQLIERALERRIKGELEKLLENDREKYEALWKEFGTQLTYGLCLDYGAHKETLQDLLLFYSSTEKKLTTLKEYVGRMKEGQEAIYYGCGKTVEAVDALPQADQIKEAGYEMLYMVGQVDEFAVKTMRDYDGKKFLNIRTDEIDLSTEEQKKALAEENEAAAELFAAMKEALGDKVHAVRFTDKLKSHPVCLSTEGGLSMEMEQTLNAMPGREGRFKADVVLELNPDHPVTARLKQYAVTDKEKLADYSKLLYAEGCLIGGVPIEEPAELCRLITGLMEQ
;
A
#
# COMPACT_ATOMS: atom_id res chain seq x y z
N MET A 1 43.57 -26.93 -19.15
CA MET A 1 42.16 -27.33 -19.13
C MET A 1 41.49 -26.74 -20.37
N ARG A 2 40.76 -27.52 -21.17
CA ARG A 2 39.98 -27.03 -22.32
C ARG A 2 38.56 -26.75 -21.80
N THR A 3 38.14 -25.51 -21.77
CA THR A 3 36.79 -25.11 -21.47
C THR A 3 35.87 -25.63 -22.60
N LYS A 4 34.82 -26.41 -22.27
CA LYS A 4 33.80 -26.86 -23.24
C LYS A 4 32.60 -25.93 -23.11
N GLN A 5 32.05 -25.53 -24.26
CA GLN A 5 30.81 -24.78 -24.30
C GLN A 5 29.61 -25.71 -24.07
N PHE A 6 28.58 -25.19 -23.39
CA PHE A 6 27.30 -25.89 -23.26
C PHE A 6 26.63 -25.98 -24.61
N LYS A 7 26.00 -27.13 -24.91
CA LYS A 7 25.12 -27.32 -26.08
C LYS A 7 23.68 -27.15 -25.62
N ALA A 8 22.88 -26.39 -26.36
CA ALA A 8 21.47 -26.19 -26.09
C ALA A 8 20.60 -27.04 -27.00
N GLU A 9 19.55 -27.66 -26.48
CA GLU A 9 18.47 -28.26 -27.24
C GLU A 9 17.41 -27.19 -27.51
N SER A 10 17.44 -26.53 -28.66
CA SER A 10 16.62 -25.37 -29.00
C SER A 10 15.11 -25.65 -28.84
N LYS A 11 14.64 -26.85 -29.20
CA LYS A 11 13.24 -27.27 -29.06
C LYS A 11 12.76 -27.24 -27.59
N LYS A 12 13.54 -27.83 -26.67
CA LYS A 12 13.21 -27.84 -25.23
C LYS A 12 13.30 -26.45 -24.60
N LEU A 13 14.26 -25.63 -25.04
CA LEU A 13 14.35 -24.25 -24.57
C LEU A 13 13.13 -23.44 -24.98
N LEU A 14 12.69 -23.57 -26.25
CA LEU A 14 11.50 -22.88 -26.73
C LEU A 14 10.24 -23.33 -25.97
N ASP A 15 10.08 -24.63 -25.74
CA ASP A 15 8.99 -25.18 -24.94
C ASP A 15 8.98 -24.64 -23.50
N MET A 16 10.15 -24.58 -22.86
CA MET A 16 10.27 -23.99 -21.52
C MET A 16 9.95 -22.49 -21.53
N MET A 17 10.33 -21.77 -22.58
CA MET A 17 10.06 -20.35 -22.72
C MET A 17 8.57 -20.08 -22.92
N ILE A 18 7.90 -20.86 -23.76
CA ILE A 18 6.46 -20.72 -24.02
C ILE A 18 5.63 -21.05 -22.78
N ASN A 19 6.03 -22.08 -22.01
CA ASN A 19 5.20 -22.62 -20.93
C ASN A 19 5.60 -22.21 -19.52
N SER A 20 6.76 -21.54 -19.32
CA SER A 20 7.31 -21.30 -17.97
C SER A 20 7.82 -19.88 -17.71
N ILE A 21 7.98 -19.05 -18.74
CA ILE A 21 8.50 -17.68 -18.53
C ILE A 21 7.40 -16.74 -18.06
N TYR A 22 6.21 -16.85 -18.64
CA TYR A 22 5.09 -15.98 -18.34
C TYR A 22 4.03 -16.72 -17.53
N THR A 23 3.54 -16.06 -16.47
CA THR A 23 2.49 -16.64 -15.61
C THR A 23 1.09 -16.40 -16.16
N ARG A 24 0.91 -15.36 -16.98
CA ARG A 24 -0.37 -14.97 -17.58
C ARG A 24 -0.29 -14.96 -19.10
N LYS A 25 -1.21 -15.67 -19.75
CA LYS A 25 -1.23 -15.77 -21.22
C LYS A 25 -1.51 -14.44 -21.90
N GLU A 26 -2.34 -13.60 -21.32
CA GLU A 26 -2.71 -12.27 -21.85
C GLU A 26 -1.52 -11.34 -22.12
N ILE A 27 -0.35 -11.64 -21.54
CA ILE A 27 0.91 -10.90 -21.75
C ILE A 27 1.39 -10.93 -23.21
N PHE A 28 0.97 -11.93 -24.01
CA PHE A 28 1.36 -11.99 -25.42
C PHE A 28 1.04 -10.68 -26.16
N LEU A 29 -0.12 -10.08 -25.91
CA LEU A 29 -0.52 -8.84 -26.58
C LEU A 29 0.40 -7.68 -26.19
N ARG A 30 0.75 -7.55 -24.92
CA ARG A 30 1.72 -6.56 -24.44
C ARG A 30 3.05 -6.69 -25.17
N GLU A 31 3.58 -7.90 -25.28
CA GLU A 31 4.89 -8.13 -25.89
C GLU A 31 4.87 -7.83 -27.40
N LEU A 32 3.82 -8.24 -28.12
CA LEU A 32 3.70 -7.98 -29.56
C LEU A 32 3.48 -6.49 -29.86
N VAL A 33 2.64 -5.80 -29.07
CA VAL A 33 2.44 -4.35 -29.19
C VAL A 33 3.72 -3.59 -28.86
N SER A 34 4.49 -4.04 -27.85
CA SER A 34 5.80 -3.44 -27.53
C SER A 34 6.80 -3.59 -28.67
N ASN A 35 6.84 -4.76 -29.32
CA ASN A 35 7.69 -4.98 -30.50
C ASN A 35 7.28 -4.10 -31.69
N ALA A 36 5.98 -3.93 -31.91
CA ALA A 36 5.44 -3.04 -32.94
C ALA A 36 5.83 -1.57 -32.67
N SER A 37 5.73 -1.12 -31.40
CA SER A 37 6.18 0.21 -30.98
C SER A 37 7.68 0.41 -31.24
N ASP A 38 8.52 -0.58 -30.88
CA ASP A 38 9.97 -0.52 -31.13
C ASP A 38 10.31 -0.44 -32.64
N ALA A 39 9.53 -1.14 -33.48
CA ALA A 39 9.72 -1.09 -34.93
C ALA A 39 9.39 0.30 -35.50
N ILE A 40 8.36 0.95 -34.95
CA ILE A 40 8.02 2.33 -35.32
C ILE A 40 9.07 3.31 -34.80
N ASP A 41 9.55 3.17 -33.54
CA ASP A 41 10.59 4.03 -32.97
C ASP A 41 11.87 4.00 -33.81
N LYS A 42 12.28 2.82 -34.31
CA LYS A 42 13.43 2.67 -35.23
C LYS A 42 13.23 3.42 -36.54
N LEU A 43 12.03 3.33 -37.13
CA LEU A 43 11.74 4.05 -38.38
C LEU A 43 11.64 5.54 -38.14
N TYR A 44 11.03 5.99 -37.05
CA TYR A 44 10.96 7.38 -36.65
C TYR A 44 12.35 7.96 -36.43
N PHE A 45 13.23 7.25 -35.72
CA PHE A 45 14.62 7.70 -35.53
C PHE A 45 15.35 7.82 -36.86
N ARG A 46 15.17 6.85 -37.78
CA ARG A 46 15.72 6.94 -39.14
C ARG A 46 15.18 8.14 -39.90
N SER A 47 13.91 8.50 -39.77
CA SER A 47 13.29 9.65 -40.43
C SER A 47 13.92 11.00 -40.08
N LEU A 48 14.64 11.07 -38.94
CA LEU A 48 15.35 12.28 -38.52
C LEU A 48 16.58 12.59 -39.39
N THR A 49 17.10 11.58 -40.10
CA THR A 49 18.33 11.68 -40.92
C THR A 49 18.16 11.20 -42.35
N ASP A 50 17.03 10.58 -42.68
CA ASP A 50 16.77 9.97 -44.01
C ASP A 50 15.46 10.53 -44.60
N ASP A 51 15.60 11.46 -45.54
CA ASP A 51 14.48 12.11 -46.23
C ASP A 51 13.61 11.15 -47.08
N THR A 52 14.03 9.91 -47.28
CA THR A 52 13.22 8.90 -47.97
C THR A 52 12.06 8.41 -47.12
N VAL A 53 12.11 8.62 -45.80
CA VAL A 53 11.01 8.30 -44.87
C VAL A 53 10.08 9.51 -44.81
N THR A 54 8.98 9.43 -45.54
CA THR A 54 8.03 10.57 -45.74
C THR A 54 6.84 10.54 -44.78
N LEU A 55 6.79 9.58 -43.83
CA LEU A 55 5.70 9.49 -42.85
C LEU A 55 5.73 10.64 -41.85
N ALA A 56 4.61 11.33 -41.69
CA ALA A 56 4.43 12.26 -40.58
C ALA A 56 4.26 11.48 -39.27
N ARG A 57 4.53 12.14 -38.13
CA ARG A 57 4.39 11.51 -36.81
C ARG A 57 2.98 10.99 -36.55
N SER A 58 1.96 11.62 -37.09
CA SER A 58 0.55 11.22 -37.01
C SER A 58 0.19 9.98 -37.81
N ASP A 59 1.05 9.55 -38.76
CA ASP A 59 0.76 8.43 -39.66
C ASP A 59 1.19 7.09 -39.07
N TYR A 60 2.04 7.13 -38.03
CA TYR A 60 2.47 5.92 -37.33
C TYR A 60 1.33 5.37 -36.50
N LYS A 61 1.05 4.06 -36.64
CA LYS A 61 0.01 3.37 -35.88
C LYS A 61 0.27 1.86 -35.76
N ILE A 62 -0.36 1.29 -34.77
CA ILE A 62 -0.46 -0.16 -34.55
C ILE A 62 -1.94 -0.53 -34.72
N ALA A 63 -2.26 -1.37 -35.69
CA ALA A 63 -3.63 -1.79 -35.95
C ALA A 63 -3.86 -3.23 -35.52
N LEU A 64 -4.90 -3.45 -34.71
CA LEU A 64 -5.40 -4.77 -34.36
C LEU A 64 -6.57 -5.12 -35.28
N ALA A 65 -6.66 -6.38 -35.71
CA ALA A 65 -7.80 -6.88 -36.45
C ALA A 65 -8.16 -8.30 -36.03
N VAL A 66 -9.45 -8.59 -35.97
CA VAL A 66 -10.00 -9.87 -35.53
C VAL A 66 -10.82 -10.49 -36.66
N ASP A 67 -10.59 -11.78 -36.92
CA ASP A 67 -11.45 -12.64 -37.75
C ASP A 67 -11.93 -13.81 -36.89
N LYS A 68 -13.15 -13.67 -36.35
CA LYS A 68 -13.75 -14.65 -35.44
C LYS A 68 -14.05 -15.98 -36.13
N GLU A 69 -14.38 -15.95 -37.44
CA GLU A 69 -14.73 -17.15 -38.19
C GLU A 69 -13.51 -18.06 -38.38
N ASN A 70 -12.37 -17.47 -38.68
CA ASN A 70 -11.11 -18.19 -38.91
C ASN A 70 -10.20 -18.22 -37.67
N ARG A 71 -10.66 -17.72 -36.51
CA ARG A 71 -9.90 -17.65 -35.25
C ARG A 71 -8.57 -16.90 -35.39
N LEU A 72 -8.54 -15.82 -36.16
CA LEU A 72 -7.33 -15.04 -36.43
C LEU A 72 -7.35 -13.71 -35.64
N LEU A 73 -6.22 -13.44 -35.00
CA LEU A 73 -5.90 -12.11 -34.45
C LEU A 73 -4.66 -11.59 -35.17
N SER A 74 -4.76 -10.40 -35.76
CA SER A 74 -3.64 -9.76 -36.46
C SER A 74 -3.21 -8.47 -35.74
N ILE A 75 -1.90 -8.28 -35.62
CA ILE A 75 -1.24 -7.08 -35.12
C ILE A 75 -0.37 -6.52 -36.25
N THR A 76 -0.65 -5.31 -36.72
CA THR A 76 0.05 -4.69 -37.83
C THR A 76 0.65 -3.36 -37.40
N ASP A 77 1.95 -3.16 -37.66
CA ASP A 77 2.64 -1.88 -37.52
C ASP A 77 3.09 -1.36 -38.89
N ASN A 78 3.28 -0.05 -38.98
CA ASN A 78 3.90 0.60 -40.12
C ASN A 78 5.32 1.13 -39.78
N GLY A 79 6.05 0.32 -39.01
CA GLY A 79 7.42 0.57 -38.62
C GLY A 79 8.46 0.23 -39.69
N CYS A 80 9.71 -0.02 -39.26
CA CYS A 80 10.85 -0.26 -40.16
C CYS A 80 10.71 -1.53 -41.03
N GLY A 81 9.88 -2.49 -40.63
CA GLY A 81 9.81 -3.81 -41.26
C GLY A 81 11.09 -4.61 -41.09
N MET A 82 11.14 -5.80 -41.75
CA MET A 82 12.30 -6.69 -41.72
C MET A 82 12.51 -7.30 -43.11
N THR A 83 13.78 -7.47 -43.50
CA THR A 83 14.19 -8.28 -44.63
C THR A 83 14.10 -9.78 -44.31
N ALA A 84 14.21 -10.67 -45.30
CA ALA A 84 14.23 -12.13 -45.07
C ALA A 84 15.38 -12.53 -44.13
N GLU A 85 16.55 -11.92 -44.27
CA GLU A 85 17.72 -12.16 -43.40
C GLU A 85 17.46 -11.69 -41.95
N GLU A 86 16.78 -10.56 -41.80
CA GLU A 86 16.41 -10.02 -40.48
C GLU A 86 15.32 -10.87 -39.83
N LEU A 87 14.36 -11.41 -40.58
CA LEU A 87 13.36 -12.37 -40.06
C LEU A 87 14.05 -13.64 -39.55
N GLU A 88 15.00 -14.19 -40.31
CA GLU A 88 15.78 -15.37 -39.88
C GLU A 88 16.60 -15.02 -38.62
N LYS A 89 17.26 -13.87 -38.59
CA LYS A 89 18.11 -13.44 -37.51
C LYS A 89 17.33 -13.12 -36.21
N ASN A 90 16.18 -12.47 -36.33
CA ASN A 90 15.43 -11.94 -35.17
C ASN A 90 14.36 -12.90 -34.65
N LEU A 91 13.75 -13.72 -35.55
CA LEU A 91 12.71 -14.68 -35.18
C LEU A 91 13.20 -16.13 -35.18
N GLY A 92 14.27 -16.42 -35.93
CA GLY A 92 14.91 -17.73 -35.94
C GLY A 92 15.97 -17.97 -34.87
N THR A 93 16.39 -16.92 -34.15
CA THR A 93 17.41 -17.02 -33.08
C THR A 93 16.80 -16.64 -31.74
N ILE A 94 16.67 -17.63 -30.85
CA ILE A 94 16.10 -17.43 -29.52
C ILE A 94 16.98 -16.51 -28.66
N ALA A 95 16.37 -15.61 -27.90
CA ALA A 95 17.02 -14.64 -27.01
C ALA A 95 17.93 -13.61 -27.74
N ARG A 96 17.58 -13.31 -28.99
CA ARG A 96 18.22 -12.21 -29.73
C ARG A 96 17.26 -11.04 -29.89
N SER A 97 17.70 -9.85 -29.49
CA SER A 97 16.91 -8.62 -29.62
C SER A 97 17.53 -7.67 -30.65
N GLY A 98 16.86 -7.53 -31.80
CA GLY A 98 17.23 -6.53 -32.80
C GLY A 98 17.03 -5.09 -32.32
N SER A 99 16.20 -4.89 -31.30
CA SER A 99 16.00 -3.60 -30.66
C SER A 99 17.16 -3.24 -29.73
N LEU A 100 17.74 -4.23 -29.03
CA LEU A 100 18.94 -4.01 -28.22
C LEU A 100 20.18 -3.77 -29.10
N ASP A 101 20.32 -4.48 -30.23
CA ASP A 101 21.38 -4.26 -31.19
C ASP A 101 21.32 -2.83 -31.74
N PHE A 102 20.12 -2.36 -32.15
CA PHE A 102 19.89 -1.00 -32.61
C PHE A 102 20.25 0.07 -31.56
N LYS A 103 19.88 -0.14 -30.30
CA LYS A 103 20.23 0.77 -29.21
C LYS A 103 21.74 0.90 -29.04
N ARG A 104 22.49 -0.20 -29.08
CA ARG A 104 23.96 -0.22 -28.95
C ARG A 104 24.67 0.50 -30.09
N GLU A 105 24.13 0.41 -31.31
CA GLU A 105 24.68 1.05 -32.50
C GLU A 105 24.43 2.58 -32.51
N ASN A 106 23.40 3.05 -31.78
CA ASN A 106 22.95 4.45 -31.78
C ASN A 106 23.03 5.10 -30.38
N GLU A 107 24.00 4.73 -29.53
CA GLU A 107 24.17 5.16 -28.13
C GLU A 107 24.37 6.69 -27.91
N THR A 108 24.31 7.51 -28.94
CA THR A 108 24.61 8.96 -28.86
C THR A 108 23.36 9.86 -28.74
N GLY A 109 22.13 9.32 -28.64
CA GLY A 109 20.90 10.12 -28.59
C GLY A 109 19.98 9.69 -27.43
N GLU A 110 19.61 10.64 -26.57
CA GLU A 110 18.63 10.47 -25.49
C GLU A 110 17.21 10.10 -25.96
N GLU A 111 16.94 10.03 -27.27
CA GLU A 111 15.58 9.93 -27.83
C GLU A 111 15.12 8.51 -28.19
N VAL A 112 15.98 7.48 -28.17
CA VAL A 112 15.61 6.11 -28.53
C VAL A 112 15.31 5.27 -27.29
N GLU A 113 14.06 5.28 -26.88
CA GLU A 113 13.56 4.40 -25.80
C GLU A 113 13.07 3.06 -26.39
N VAL A 114 13.91 2.05 -26.39
CA VAL A 114 13.56 0.69 -26.84
C VAL A 114 12.94 -0.09 -25.68
N ILE A 115 11.76 -0.70 -25.90
CA ILE A 115 11.03 -1.50 -24.91
C ILE A 115 11.55 -2.95 -24.88
N GLY A 116 11.71 -3.59 -26.05
CA GLY A 116 12.07 -5.00 -26.20
C GLY A 116 13.57 -5.27 -26.06
N GLN A 117 14.04 -5.74 -24.91
CA GLN A 117 15.47 -5.96 -24.61
C GLN A 117 15.93 -7.42 -24.61
N PHE A 118 15.03 -8.37 -24.38
CA PHE A 118 15.40 -9.78 -24.12
C PHE A 118 15.32 -10.71 -25.34
N GLY A 119 14.65 -10.32 -26.43
CA GLY A 119 14.48 -11.12 -27.62
C GLY A 119 13.66 -12.41 -27.42
N VAL A 120 12.78 -12.43 -26.43
CA VAL A 120 11.92 -13.57 -26.12
C VAL A 120 10.44 -13.22 -26.19
N GLY A 121 10.08 -11.94 -26.18
CA GLY A 121 8.69 -11.48 -26.14
C GLY A 121 7.84 -11.98 -27.30
N PHE A 122 8.42 -12.08 -28.51
CA PHE A 122 7.74 -12.62 -29.68
C PHE A 122 7.18 -14.03 -29.47
N TYR A 123 7.94 -14.91 -28.80
CA TYR A 123 7.53 -16.30 -28.62
C TYR A 123 6.34 -16.47 -27.67
N SER A 124 5.95 -15.41 -26.92
CA SER A 124 4.72 -15.41 -26.13
C SER A 124 3.47 -15.60 -27.01
N ALA A 125 3.53 -15.31 -28.31
CA ALA A 125 2.49 -15.59 -29.29
C ALA A 125 2.06 -17.08 -29.26
N PHE A 126 2.99 -18.01 -29.08
CA PHE A 126 2.71 -19.45 -29.04
C PHE A 126 2.04 -19.91 -27.73
N MET A 127 1.91 -19.05 -26.75
CA MET A 127 1.09 -19.35 -25.54
C MET A 127 -0.39 -19.45 -25.92
N VAL A 128 -0.83 -18.64 -26.89
CA VAL A 128 -2.24 -18.53 -27.31
C VAL A 128 -2.51 -19.02 -28.74
N ALA A 129 -1.49 -19.11 -29.59
CA ALA A 129 -1.60 -19.53 -30.99
C ALA A 129 -0.96 -20.90 -31.21
N ASP A 130 -1.54 -21.68 -32.09
CA ASP A 130 -0.97 -22.92 -32.63
C ASP A 130 -0.22 -22.70 -33.94
N HIS A 131 -0.49 -21.58 -34.63
CA HIS A 131 0.21 -21.14 -35.83
C HIS A 131 0.41 -19.64 -35.83
N VAL A 132 1.61 -19.18 -36.19
CA VAL A 132 1.99 -17.77 -36.26
C VAL A 132 2.57 -17.46 -37.62
N THR A 133 1.98 -16.49 -38.30
CA THR A 133 2.46 -15.96 -39.59
C THR A 133 2.97 -14.54 -39.39
N VAL A 134 4.17 -14.25 -39.85
CA VAL A 134 4.75 -12.88 -39.83
C VAL A 134 5.05 -12.48 -41.28
N GLU A 135 4.32 -11.49 -41.78
CA GLU A 135 4.56 -10.87 -43.07
C GLU A 135 5.26 -9.52 -42.80
N SER A 136 6.42 -9.32 -43.43
CA SER A 136 7.18 -8.09 -43.18
C SER A 136 7.82 -7.59 -44.47
N ARG A 137 7.77 -6.26 -44.65
CA ARG A 137 8.44 -5.57 -45.74
C ARG A 137 9.29 -4.42 -45.18
N ALA A 138 10.60 -4.58 -45.29
CA ALA A 138 11.54 -3.54 -44.87
C ALA A 138 11.35 -2.25 -45.68
N TRP A 139 11.69 -1.11 -45.08
CA TRP A 139 11.48 0.20 -45.70
C TRP A 139 12.16 0.31 -47.06
N ASP A 140 13.35 -0.28 -47.21
CA ASP A 140 14.18 -0.21 -48.44
C ASP A 140 13.87 -1.32 -49.46
N GLU A 141 12.99 -2.28 -49.12
CA GLU A 141 12.70 -3.44 -49.94
C GLU A 141 11.47 -3.22 -50.84
N ALA A 142 11.53 -3.82 -52.05
CA ALA A 142 10.44 -3.74 -53.01
C ALA A 142 9.37 -4.84 -52.75
N ALA A 143 9.75 -5.98 -52.16
CA ALA A 143 8.88 -7.12 -51.87
C ALA A 143 8.93 -7.47 -50.41
N GLY A 144 7.87 -8.11 -49.91
CA GLY A 144 7.81 -8.64 -48.55
C GLY A 144 8.35 -10.04 -48.42
N SER A 145 8.54 -10.48 -47.20
CA SER A 145 8.86 -11.86 -46.83
C SER A 145 7.89 -12.34 -45.77
N ARG A 146 7.48 -13.62 -45.89
CA ARG A 146 6.59 -14.30 -44.95
C ARG A 146 7.38 -15.33 -44.16
N TRP A 147 7.32 -15.26 -42.86
CA TRP A 147 7.82 -16.24 -41.91
C TRP A 147 6.63 -16.96 -41.28
N GLU A 148 6.68 -18.27 -41.19
CA GLU A 148 5.60 -19.10 -40.60
C GLU A 148 6.16 -20.16 -39.68
N SER A 149 5.47 -20.41 -38.57
CA SER A 149 5.82 -21.45 -37.61
C SER A 149 4.62 -21.93 -36.81
N SER A 150 4.62 -23.22 -36.47
CA SER A 150 3.69 -23.84 -35.51
C SER A 150 4.38 -24.06 -34.14
N GLY A 151 5.45 -23.33 -33.83
CA GLY A 151 6.18 -23.41 -32.56
C GLY A 151 7.50 -24.16 -32.63
N ALA A 152 7.71 -25.15 -31.76
CA ALA A 152 9.02 -25.79 -31.56
C ALA A 152 9.52 -26.65 -32.72
N GLU A 153 8.73 -26.85 -33.77
CA GLU A 153 9.09 -27.74 -34.91
C GLU A 153 9.94 -27.07 -36.00
N GLY A 154 10.05 -25.74 -35.95
CA GLY A 154 10.82 -24.94 -36.90
C GLY A 154 9.98 -23.87 -37.57
N TYR A 155 10.53 -23.26 -38.61
CA TYR A 155 9.89 -22.18 -39.37
C TYR A 155 10.25 -22.24 -40.83
N THR A 156 9.44 -21.56 -41.66
CA THR A 156 9.71 -21.34 -43.09
C THR A 156 9.80 -19.84 -43.38
N ILE A 157 10.57 -19.48 -44.40
CA ILE A 157 10.62 -18.12 -44.92
C ILE A 157 10.44 -18.16 -46.43
N GLU A 158 9.47 -17.40 -46.93
CA GLU A 158 9.13 -17.33 -48.35
C GLU A 158 8.89 -15.86 -48.77
N PRO A 159 9.16 -15.48 -50.01
CA PRO A 159 8.74 -14.18 -50.54
C PRO A 159 7.21 -14.05 -50.53
N CYS A 160 6.70 -12.87 -50.21
CA CYS A 160 5.27 -12.58 -50.28
C CYS A 160 5.00 -11.21 -50.89
N GLU A 161 3.79 -11.04 -51.42
CA GLU A 161 3.30 -9.72 -51.82
C GLU A 161 2.76 -8.99 -50.60
N MET A 162 3.34 -7.83 -50.31
CA MET A 162 2.90 -6.94 -49.22
C MET A 162 2.91 -5.49 -49.73
N GLU A 163 1.73 -4.90 -49.83
CA GLU A 163 1.60 -3.52 -50.35
C GLU A 163 2.17 -2.48 -49.39
N GLN A 164 1.90 -2.68 -48.10
CA GLN A 164 2.34 -1.75 -47.06
C GLN A 164 3.72 -2.13 -46.51
N LYS A 165 4.53 -1.13 -46.15
CA LYS A 165 5.77 -1.32 -45.40
C LYS A 165 5.45 -1.50 -43.91
N GLY A 166 6.31 -2.24 -43.20
CA GLY A 166 6.11 -2.57 -41.79
C GLY A 166 5.99 -4.05 -41.56
N THR A 167 5.32 -4.47 -40.50
CA THR A 167 5.15 -5.88 -40.13
C THR A 167 3.71 -6.18 -39.75
N ARG A 168 3.20 -7.32 -40.20
CA ARG A 168 1.93 -7.92 -39.78
C ARG A 168 2.21 -9.27 -39.15
N ILE A 169 1.75 -9.45 -37.92
CA ILE A 169 1.79 -10.71 -37.20
C ILE A 169 0.36 -11.21 -37.11
N THR A 170 0.10 -12.39 -37.65
CA THR A 170 -1.21 -13.07 -37.61
C THR A 170 -1.11 -14.31 -36.75
N LEU A 171 -1.95 -14.41 -35.75
CA LEU A 171 -2.06 -15.52 -34.81
C LEU A 171 -3.30 -16.34 -35.14
N HIS A 172 -3.14 -17.62 -35.43
CA HIS A 172 -4.25 -18.57 -35.41
C HIS A 172 -4.39 -19.08 -33.97
N LEU A 173 -5.48 -18.70 -33.30
CA LEU A 173 -5.67 -19.00 -31.88
C LEU A 173 -6.05 -20.46 -31.67
N LYS A 174 -5.47 -21.05 -30.62
CA LYS A 174 -5.77 -22.42 -30.17
C LYS A 174 -7.25 -22.62 -29.92
N ASP A 175 -7.71 -23.85 -30.03
CA ASP A 175 -9.06 -24.23 -29.64
C ASP A 175 -9.25 -24.05 -28.11
N ASP A 176 -10.47 -23.69 -27.72
CA ASP A 176 -10.84 -23.59 -26.34
C ASP A 176 -10.82 -24.98 -25.67
N THR A 177 -10.38 -25.00 -24.40
CA THR A 177 -10.37 -26.20 -23.56
C THR A 177 -11.34 -26.04 -22.39
N GLU A 178 -11.49 -27.07 -21.56
CA GLU A 178 -12.30 -26.99 -20.35
C GLU A 178 -11.76 -25.92 -19.36
N ASP A 179 -10.43 -25.76 -19.30
CA ASP A 179 -9.75 -24.87 -18.36
C ASP A 179 -9.42 -23.49 -18.96
N GLU A 180 -9.37 -23.35 -20.29
CA GLU A 180 -8.86 -22.16 -20.96
C GLU A 180 -9.70 -21.77 -22.19
N LYS A 181 -10.06 -20.48 -22.26
CA LYS A 181 -10.84 -19.88 -23.34
C LYS A 181 -9.99 -18.95 -24.19
N TYR A 182 -9.32 -19.48 -25.20
CA TYR A 182 -8.52 -18.69 -26.14
C TYR A 182 -9.37 -17.77 -27.02
N SER A 183 -10.65 -18.15 -27.26
CA SER A 183 -11.61 -17.33 -28.00
C SER A 183 -11.88 -15.95 -27.33
N GLU A 184 -11.57 -15.77 -26.03
CA GLU A 184 -11.67 -14.45 -25.39
C GLU A 184 -10.82 -13.39 -26.09
N PHE A 185 -9.67 -13.77 -26.66
CA PHE A 185 -8.78 -12.86 -27.38
C PHE A 185 -9.26 -12.52 -28.82
N LEU A 186 -10.42 -13.01 -29.23
CA LEU A 186 -11.14 -12.59 -30.43
C LEU A 186 -12.25 -11.59 -30.12
N GLU A 187 -12.47 -11.27 -28.84
CA GLU A 187 -13.48 -10.30 -28.43
C GLU A 187 -12.87 -8.89 -28.37
N GLU A 188 -13.45 -7.95 -29.13
CA GLU A 188 -12.96 -6.58 -29.29
C GLU A 188 -12.86 -5.85 -27.94
N TYR A 189 -13.85 -6.04 -27.07
CA TYR A 189 -13.84 -5.42 -25.74
C TYR A 189 -12.73 -5.98 -24.84
N ARG A 190 -12.45 -7.29 -24.96
CA ARG A 190 -11.34 -7.92 -24.22
C ARG A 190 -9.98 -7.38 -24.68
N LEU A 191 -9.77 -7.25 -25.97
CA LEU A 191 -8.57 -6.64 -26.54
C LEU A 191 -8.42 -5.18 -26.08
N SER A 192 -9.50 -4.41 -26.09
CA SER A 192 -9.50 -3.03 -25.59
C SER A 192 -9.12 -2.96 -24.11
N GLU A 193 -9.66 -3.84 -23.28
CA GLU A 193 -9.29 -3.96 -21.86
C GLU A 193 -7.80 -4.26 -21.68
N LEU A 194 -7.27 -5.23 -22.42
CA LEU A 194 -5.86 -5.61 -22.35
C LEU A 194 -4.92 -4.49 -22.81
N VAL A 195 -5.27 -3.78 -23.89
CA VAL A 195 -4.51 -2.61 -24.36
C VAL A 195 -4.49 -1.53 -23.28
N LYS A 196 -5.65 -1.17 -22.71
CA LYS A 196 -5.76 -0.19 -21.61
C LYS A 196 -4.98 -0.61 -20.38
N LYS A 197 -4.95 -1.89 -20.07
CA LYS A 197 -4.25 -2.43 -18.91
C LYS A 197 -2.74 -2.34 -19.05
N TYR A 198 -2.19 -2.84 -20.17
CA TYR A 198 -0.75 -3.07 -20.32
C TYR A 198 -0.03 -2.06 -21.21
N SER A 199 -0.73 -1.48 -22.19
CA SER A 199 -0.14 -0.71 -23.29
C SER A 199 -0.80 0.67 -23.48
N ASP A 200 -1.55 1.16 -22.49
CA ASP A 200 -2.29 2.43 -22.57
C ASP A 200 -1.41 3.63 -22.93
N TYR A 201 -0.16 3.59 -22.52
CA TYR A 201 0.78 4.69 -22.70
C TYR A 201 1.87 4.43 -23.75
N ILE A 202 1.64 3.46 -24.63
CA ILE A 202 2.43 3.34 -25.87
C ILE A 202 2.22 4.62 -26.69
N ARG A 203 3.30 5.19 -27.22
CA ARG A 203 3.32 6.53 -27.86
C ARG A 203 2.52 6.61 -29.17
N TYR A 204 2.19 5.49 -29.75
CA TYR A 204 1.51 5.39 -31.04
C TYR A 204 0.07 4.92 -30.82
N PRO A 205 -0.89 5.40 -31.64
CA PRO A 205 -2.26 4.94 -31.55
C PRO A 205 -2.34 3.44 -31.84
N ILE A 206 -3.00 2.72 -30.92
CA ILE A 206 -3.35 1.32 -31.10
C ILE A 206 -4.83 1.31 -31.49
N THR A 207 -5.13 0.90 -32.73
CA THR A 207 -6.47 0.97 -33.28
C THR A 207 -7.11 -0.40 -33.46
N LEU A 208 -8.43 -0.46 -33.30
CA LEU A 208 -9.25 -1.64 -33.53
C LEU A 208 -10.61 -1.20 -34.05
N MET A 209 -11.21 -1.99 -34.96
CA MET A 209 -12.59 -1.80 -35.35
C MET A 209 -13.50 -2.18 -34.19
N MET A 210 -14.22 -1.21 -33.63
CA MET A 210 -15.11 -1.40 -32.48
C MET A 210 -16.58 -1.23 -32.90
N PRO A 211 -17.49 -2.07 -32.39
CA PRO A 211 -18.90 -1.90 -32.62
C PRO A 211 -19.44 -0.71 -31.81
N GLN A 212 -20.06 0.24 -32.50
CA GLN A 212 -20.75 1.38 -31.91
C GLN A 212 -22.24 1.23 -32.11
N TYR A 213 -23.02 1.34 -31.04
CA TYR A 213 -24.47 1.32 -31.09
C TYR A 213 -24.98 2.74 -31.33
N ARG A 214 -25.46 3.01 -32.56
CA ARG A 214 -26.06 4.29 -32.90
C ARG A 214 -27.56 4.16 -33.04
N GLN A 215 -28.29 5.15 -32.56
CA GLN A 215 -29.74 5.22 -32.82
C GLN A 215 -29.96 5.47 -34.31
N LYS A 216 -30.79 4.65 -34.93
CA LYS A 216 -31.15 4.84 -36.34
C LYS A 216 -31.79 6.19 -36.51
N ALA A 217 -31.33 6.94 -37.53
CA ALA A 217 -31.97 8.20 -37.89
C ALA A 217 -33.41 7.93 -38.38
N VAL A 218 -34.36 8.64 -37.81
CA VAL A 218 -35.74 8.61 -38.28
C VAL A 218 -35.79 9.39 -39.60
N PRO A 219 -36.26 8.78 -40.72
CA PRO A 219 -36.36 9.49 -41.99
C PRO A 219 -37.24 10.74 -41.86
N GLU A 220 -36.91 11.83 -42.57
CA GLU A 220 -37.70 13.05 -42.58
C GLU A 220 -39.12 12.74 -43.03
N GLY A 221 -40.09 12.95 -42.12
CA GLY A 221 -41.51 12.73 -42.39
C GLY A 221 -42.15 11.49 -41.77
N GLU A 222 -41.37 10.64 -41.09
CA GLU A 222 -41.87 9.51 -40.31
C GLU A 222 -41.98 9.85 -38.83
N GLU A 223 -43.01 9.33 -38.14
CA GLU A 223 -43.12 9.46 -36.69
C GLU A 223 -42.05 8.59 -36.01
N ALA A 224 -41.37 9.17 -35.00
CA ALA A 224 -40.39 8.45 -34.24
C ALA A 224 -41.01 7.20 -33.58
N PRO A 225 -40.39 6.02 -33.68
CA PRO A 225 -40.89 4.79 -33.06
C PRO A 225 -40.95 4.96 -31.53
N GLU A 226 -41.96 4.37 -30.86
CA GLU A 226 -42.11 4.42 -29.38
C GLU A 226 -40.85 3.92 -28.62
N LYS A 227 -40.03 3.07 -29.27
CA LYS A 227 -38.73 2.63 -28.74
C LYS A 227 -37.65 2.94 -29.77
N PRO A 228 -36.56 3.60 -29.35
CA PRO A 228 -35.45 3.87 -30.26
C PRO A 228 -34.86 2.56 -30.80
N GLU A 229 -34.77 2.46 -32.12
CA GLU A 229 -34.01 1.37 -32.76
C GLU A 229 -32.54 1.73 -32.85
N TYR A 230 -31.66 0.76 -32.59
CA TYR A 230 -30.23 0.93 -32.68
C TYR A 230 -29.67 0.08 -33.81
N GLU A 231 -28.67 0.60 -34.48
CA GLU A 231 -27.86 -0.14 -35.45
C GLU A 231 -26.41 -0.22 -34.94
N THR A 232 -25.74 -1.31 -35.30
CA THR A 232 -24.32 -1.49 -35.00
C THR A 232 -23.50 -0.96 -36.17
N VAL A 233 -22.70 0.07 -35.92
CA VAL A 233 -21.77 0.65 -36.89
C VAL A 233 -20.35 0.31 -36.42
N TRP A 234 -19.53 -0.22 -37.31
CA TRP A 234 -18.13 -0.51 -37.02
C TRP A 234 -17.25 0.68 -37.34
N GLU A 235 -16.50 1.15 -36.33
CA GLU A 235 -15.62 2.30 -36.47
C GLU A 235 -14.21 2.00 -35.95
N GLU A 236 -13.20 2.47 -36.68
CA GLU A 236 -11.82 2.41 -36.18
C GLU A 236 -11.69 3.33 -34.95
N THR A 237 -11.37 2.71 -33.82
CA THR A 237 -11.27 3.39 -32.52
C THR A 237 -9.84 3.27 -32.00
N THR A 238 -9.26 4.37 -31.52
CA THR A 238 -8.00 4.34 -30.78
C THR A 238 -8.26 3.88 -29.36
N LEU A 239 -7.57 2.80 -28.95
CA LEU A 239 -7.80 2.14 -27.69
C LEU A 239 -7.00 2.74 -26.52
N ASN A 240 -5.83 3.29 -26.80
CA ASN A 240 -4.86 3.76 -25.80
C ASN A 240 -4.82 5.28 -25.69
N SER A 241 -4.38 5.75 -24.53
CA SER A 241 -4.30 7.18 -24.20
C SER A 241 -3.02 7.86 -24.70
N MET A 242 -1.97 7.11 -25.03
CA MET A 242 -0.66 7.54 -25.59
C MET A 242 0.16 8.46 -24.70
N ILE A 243 -0.44 9.47 -24.07
CA ILE A 243 0.27 10.49 -23.29
C ILE A 243 0.02 10.25 -21.80
N PRO A 244 1.01 9.72 -21.07
CA PRO A 244 0.86 9.49 -19.64
C PRO A 244 0.88 10.82 -18.87
N LEU A 245 -0.07 10.99 -17.95
CA LEU A 245 -0.24 12.19 -17.16
C LEU A 245 1.04 12.54 -16.36
N TRP A 246 1.74 11.52 -15.86
CA TRP A 246 2.97 11.70 -15.07
C TRP A 246 4.22 12.08 -15.88
N ARG A 247 4.13 12.08 -17.22
CA ARG A 247 5.18 12.58 -18.13
C ARG A 247 5.00 14.04 -18.51
N LYS A 248 3.78 14.59 -18.35
CA LYS A 248 3.52 16.03 -18.49
C LYS A 248 4.25 16.81 -17.40
N GLN A 249 4.52 18.10 -17.63
CA GLN A 249 5.00 18.96 -16.56
C GLN A 249 3.87 19.22 -15.56
N LYS A 250 4.21 19.35 -14.27
CA LYS A 250 3.20 19.61 -13.23
C LYS A 250 2.35 20.86 -13.50
N SER A 251 2.93 21.86 -14.14
CA SER A 251 2.26 23.11 -14.53
C SER A 251 1.26 22.96 -15.70
N GLU A 252 1.32 21.84 -16.42
CA GLU A 252 0.48 21.54 -17.58
C GLU A 252 -0.74 20.70 -17.21
N VAL A 253 -0.83 20.25 -15.95
CA VAL A 253 -1.89 19.35 -15.47
C VAL A 253 -2.74 20.08 -14.44
N THR A 254 -4.05 20.12 -14.67
CA THR A 254 -5.00 20.73 -13.74
C THR A 254 -5.37 19.80 -12.58
N PRO A 255 -5.83 20.33 -11.46
CA PRO A 255 -6.33 19.51 -10.35
C PRO A 255 -7.44 18.53 -10.77
N GLU A 256 -8.32 18.97 -11.67
CA GLU A 256 -9.44 18.18 -12.22
C GLU A 256 -8.92 16.97 -13.00
N GLU A 257 -7.88 17.14 -13.86
CA GLU A 257 -7.25 16.04 -14.60
C GLU A 257 -6.63 14.99 -13.64
N TYR A 258 -6.02 15.43 -12.53
CA TYR A 258 -5.51 14.50 -11.51
C TYR A 258 -6.65 13.73 -10.82
N ASN A 259 -7.73 14.42 -10.47
CA ASN A 259 -8.87 13.82 -9.79
C ASN A 259 -9.61 12.82 -10.69
N GLU A 260 -9.83 13.17 -11.95
CA GLU A 260 -10.42 12.26 -12.94
C GLU A 260 -9.55 11.03 -13.17
N PHE A 261 -8.23 11.23 -13.31
CA PHE A 261 -7.28 10.12 -13.43
C PHE A 261 -7.35 9.19 -12.21
N TYR A 262 -7.32 9.77 -11.01
CA TYR A 262 -7.38 8.99 -9.77
C TYR A 262 -8.67 8.17 -9.68
N LYS A 263 -9.82 8.81 -9.86
CA LYS A 263 -11.13 8.13 -9.79
C LYS A 263 -11.27 7.06 -10.86
N GLY A 264 -10.88 7.35 -12.08
CA GLY A 264 -10.96 6.39 -13.18
C GLY A 264 -9.99 5.21 -13.05
N LYS A 265 -8.77 5.46 -12.56
CA LYS A 265 -7.71 4.44 -12.48
C LYS A 265 -7.83 3.54 -11.26
N PHE A 266 -8.24 4.09 -10.12
CA PHE A 266 -8.30 3.38 -8.84
C PHE A 266 -9.72 3.07 -8.38
N TYR A 267 -10.74 3.36 -9.23
CA TYR A 267 -12.15 3.08 -8.98
C TYR A 267 -12.65 3.69 -7.66
N ASP A 268 -12.17 4.90 -7.37
CA ASP A 268 -12.61 5.68 -6.23
C ASP A 268 -13.71 6.67 -6.64
N TYR A 269 -14.57 7.04 -5.72
CA TYR A 269 -15.68 7.98 -5.97
C TYR A 269 -15.40 9.39 -5.46
N GLU A 270 -14.42 9.53 -4.54
CA GLU A 270 -13.98 10.81 -4.00
C GLU A 270 -12.66 11.28 -4.62
N ASP A 271 -12.40 12.56 -4.51
CA ASP A 271 -11.12 13.14 -4.90
C ASP A 271 -10.04 12.75 -3.87
N PRO A 272 -8.79 12.59 -4.26
CA PRO A 272 -7.73 12.25 -3.33
C PRO A 272 -7.45 13.40 -2.35
N ALA A 273 -7.10 13.08 -1.11
CA ALA A 273 -6.71 14.09 -0.12
C ALA A 273 -5.41 14.80 -0.55
N VAL A 274 -4.45 14.07 -1.10
CA VAL A 274 -3.17 14.64 -1.57
C VAL A 274 -2.80 14.03 -2.91
N THR A 275 -2.32 14.85 -3.82
CA THR A 275 -1.72 14.44 -5.10
C THR A 275 -0.24 14.79 -5.12
N ILE A 276 0.60 13.81 -5.41
CA ILE A 276 2.06 13.95 -5.47
C ILE A 276 2.51 13.62 -6.89
N HIS A 277 2.89 14.65 -7.65
CA HIS A 277 3.50 14.49 -8.97
C HIS A 277 4.98 14.85 -8.86
N THR A 278 5.88 13.91 -9.14
CA THR A 278 7.32 14.10 -8.98
C THR A 278 8.13 13.44 -10.09
N ARG A 279 9.25 14.08 -10.41
CA ARG A 279 10.31 13.55 -11.27
C ARG A 279 11.60 13.59 -10.47
N THR A 280 12.33 12.51 -10.47
CA THR A 280 13.63 12.38 -9.80
C THR A 280 14.66 11.94 -10.82
N GLU A 281 15.80 12.62 -10.82
CA GLU A 281 16.97 12.29 -11.65
C GLU A 281 18.18 12.10 -10.74
N GLY A 282 19.06 11.18 -11.08
CA GLY A 282 20.27 10.89 -10.29
C GLY A 282 20.58 9.42 -10.19
N ASN A 283 20.82 8.92 -8.96
CA ASN A 283 21.16 7.49 -8.72
C ASN A 283 20.02 6.53 -9.10
N ALA A 284 18.80 7.01 -9.15
CA ALA A 284 17.63 6.36 -9.72
C ALA A 284 16.81 7.41 -10.45
N THR A 285 16.53 7.19 -11.73
CA THR A 285 15.70 8.07 -12.54
C THR A 285 14.30 7.49 -12.62
N PHE A 286 13.31 8.24 -12.14
CA PHE A 286 11.91 7.83 -12.19
C PHE A 286 10.96 9.02 -12.17
N ARG A 287 9.74 8.78 -12.61
CA ARG A 287 8.58 9.65 -12.46
C ARG A 287 7.54 8.94 -11.61
N ALA A 288 6.87 9.67 -10.76
CA ALA A 288 5.81 9.10 -9.94
C ALA A 288 4.61 10.04 -9.85
N LEU A 289 3.45 9.44 -9.90
CA LEU A 289 2.17 10.09 -9.63
C LEU A 289 1.47 9.29 -8.53
N LEU A 290 1.47 9.87 -7.31
CA LEU A 290 0.94 9.22 -6.12
C LEU A 290 -0.26 10.00 -5.60
N PHE A 291 -1.16 9.27 -4.95
CA PHE A 291 -2.38 9.80 -4.36
C PHE A 291 -2.55 9.25 -2.95
N ILE A 292 -2.88 10.12 -2.01
CA ILE A 292 -3.33 9.74 -0.70
C ILE A 292 -4.86 9.81 -0.73
N PRO A 293 -5.58 8.69 -0.56
CA PRO A 293 -7.04 8.66 -0.53
C PRO A 293 -7.62 9.55 0.56
N ALA A 294 -8.83 10.06 0.36
CA ALA A 294 -9.56 10.80 1.39
C ALA A 294 -10.12 9.87 2.49
N HIS A 295 -10.38 8.62 2.15
CA HIS A 295 -10.92 7.59 3.05
C HIS A 295 -10.22 6.24 2.84
N ALA A 296 -10.25 5.39 3.85
CA ALA A 296 -9.71 4.04 3.77
C ALA A 296 -10.66 3.12 2.99
N PRO A 297 -10.16 2.29 2.06
CA PRO A 297 -10.98 1.26 1.43
C PRO A 297 -11.58 0.31 2.48
N MET A 298 -12.78 -0.19 2.24
CA MET A 298 -13.49 -1.08 3.19
C MET A 298 -12.68 -2.29 3.65
N ASN A 299 -11.79 -2.79 2.80
CA ASN A 299 -10.93 -3.92 3.10
C ASN A 299 -9.53 -3.54 3.61
N TYR A 300 -9.25 -2.24 3.87
CA TYR A 300 -7.90 -1.75 4.18
C TYR A 300 -7.25 -2.48 5.37
N TYR A 301 -7.98 -2.63 6.47
CA TYR A 301 -7.51 -3.29 7.68
C TYR A 301 -7.81 -4.80 7.71
N THR A 302 -7.95 -5.45 6.54
CA THR A 302 -8.17 -6.90 6.43
C THR A 302 -6.98 -7.60 5.80
N THR A 303 -6.88 -8.92 6.02
CA THR A 303 -5.84 -9.77 5.39
C THR A 303 -5.93 -9.84 3.86
N GLY A 304 -7.07 -9.43 3.28
CA GLY A 304 -7.26 -9.38 1.83
C GLY A 304 -6.78 -8.09 1.16
N TYR A 305 -6.31 -7.10 1.94
CA TYR A 305 -5.76 -5.88 1.36
C TYR A 305 -4.33 -6.11 0.86
N GLU A 306 -4.09 -5.79 -0.39
CA GLU A 306 -2.77 -5.86 -1.01
C GLU A 306 -2.25 -4.44 -1.27
N LYS A 307 -1.16 -4.07 -0.61
CA LYS A 307 -0.44 -2.82 -0.87
C LYS A 307 0.33 -2.87 -2.18
N GLY A 308 0.69 -1.73 -2.70
CA GLY A 308 1.63 -1.59 -3.79
C GLY A 308 1.24 -0.54 -4.81
N LEU A 309 2.24 0.02 -5.44
CA LEU A 309 2.10 0.96 -6.55
C LEU A 309 2.17 0.23 -7.88
N GLN A 310 1.50 0.77 -8.89
CA GLN A 310 1.70 0.30 -10.25
C GLN A 310 3.11 0.66 -10.71
N LEU A 311 3.82 -0.31 -11.25
CA LEU A 311 5.16 -0.12 -11.79
C LEU A 311 5.12 -0.16 -13.29
N TYR A 312 5.56 0.94 -13.90
CA TYR A 312 5.73 1.08 -15.35
C TYR A 312 7.22 1.14 -15.70
N SER A 313 7.53 0.67 -16.88
CA SER A 313 8.80 0.93 -17.53
C SER A 313 8.53 1.35 -18.96
N ARG A 314 8.92 2.57 -19.30
CA ARG A 314 8.75 3.17 -20.66
C ARG A 314 7.30 3.16 -21.16
N GLY A 315 6.35 3.40 -20.27
CA GLY A 315 4.92 3.43 -20.60
C GLY A 315 4.23 2.08 -20.66
N VAL A 316 4.95 0.98 -20.37
CA VAL A 316 4.40 -0.38 -20.31
C VAL A 316 4.24 -0.80 -18.86
N LEU A 317 3.07 -1.31 -18.50
CA LEU A 317 2.81 -1.84 -17.16
C LEU A 317 3.60 -3.14 -16.92
N ILE A 318 4.40 -3.12 -15.87
CA ILE A 318 5.23 -4.25 -15.43
C ILE A 318 4.52 -5.01 -14.30
N MET A 319 4.10 -4.29 -13.25
CA MET A 319 3.40 -4.84 -12.10
C MET A 319 2.23 -3.95 -11.70
N GLU A 320 1.08 -4.56 -11.43
CA GLU A 320 -0.10 -3.83 -10.93
C GLU A 320 0.05 -3.38 -9.47
N LYS A 321 0.78 -4.16 -8.68
CA LYS A 321 1.02 -3.92 -7.25
C LYS A 321 2.46 -4.30 -6.91
N CYS A 322 3.36 -3.34 -7.00
CA CYS A 322 4.74 -3.51 -6.54
C CYS A 322 4.82 -3.10 -5.07
N ALA A 323 4.79 -4.10 -4.18
CA ALA A 323 4.79 -3.89 -2.73
C ALA A 323 6.11 -3.28 -2.22
N ASP A 324 7.22 -3.53 -2.92
CA ASP A 324 8.57 -3.08 -2.53
C ASP A 324 8.81 -1.58 -2.76
N LEU A 325 7.85 -0.87 -3.36
CA LEU A 325 7.93 0.57 -3.58
C LEU A 325 7.42 1.40 -2.40
N LEU A 326 6.77 0.78 -1.42
CA LEU A 326 6.21 1.46 -0.26
C LEU A 326 6.48 0.68 1.02
N PRO A 327 6.91 1.34 2.10
CA PRO A 327 6.90 0.75 3.43
C PRO A 327 5.46 0.49 3.88
N ASP A 328 5.29 -0.45 4.83
CA ASP A 328 3.96 -0.87 5.29
C ASP A 328 3.12 0.26 5.87
N TYR A 329 3.75 1.21 6.55
CA TYR A 329 3.06 2.35 7.15
C TYR A 329 2.54 3.39 6.14
N PHE A 330 2.96 3.31 4.87
CA PHE A 330 2.39 4.08 3.76
C PHE A 330 1.60 3.22 2.77
N SER A 331 1.16 2.03 3.20
CA SER A 331 0.40 1.09 2.36
C SER A 331 -0.91 1.65 1.79
N PHE A 332 -1.45 2.72 2.37
CA PHE A 332 -2.65 3.41 1.90
C PHE A 332 -2.41 4.28 0.65
N VAL A 333 -1.15 4.57 0.32
CA VAL A 333 -0.83 5.39 -0.85
C VAL A 333 -1.10 4.59 -2.11
N LYS A 334 -1.88 5.17 -3.02
CA LYS A 334 -2.15 4.65 -4.36
C LYS A 334 -1.34 5.43 -5.39
N GLY A 335 -1.13 4.84 -6.55
CA GLY A 335 -0.42 5.55 -7.62
C GLY A 335 0.46 4.64 -8.44
N LEU A 336 1.40 5.28 -9.11
CA LEU A 336 2.31 4.60 -10.02
C LEU A 336 3.72 5.20 -9.98
N VAL A 337 4.66 4.38 -10.42
CA VAL A 337 6.05 4.75 -10.69
C VAL A 337 6.40 4.31 -12.10
N ASP A 338 7.01 5.18 -12.89
CA ASP A 338 7.57 4.88 -14.23
C ASP A 338 9.09 5.10 -14.17
N SER A 339 9.87 4.02 -14.32
CA SER A 339 11.33 4.07 -14.29
C SER A 339 11.93 3.31 -15.47
N GLU A 340 12.97 3.89 -16.05
CA GLU A 340 13.72 3.34 -17.18
C GLU A 340 14.92 2.48 -16.74
N ASP A 341 15.38 2.68 -15.49
CA ASP A 341 16.63 2.13 -14.94
C ASP A 341 16.44 0.76 -14.23
N LEU A 342 15.24 0.18 -14.30
CA LEU A 342 14.94 -1.07 -13.59
C LEU A 342 15.55 -2.29 -14.28
N SER A 343 16.21 -3.14 -13.51
CA SER A 343 16.66 -4.46 -13.94
C SER A 343 15.49 -5.44 -13.94
N LEU A 344 14.77 -5.50 -15.05
CA LEU A 344 13.65 -6.42 -15.23
C LEU A 344 14.16 -7.84 -15.49
N ASN A 345 13.44 -8.86 -14.98
CA ASN A 345 13.66 -10.23 -15.42
C ASN A 345 13.14 -10.44 -16.84
N ILE A 346 13.37 -11.62 -17.40
CA ILE A 346 13.00 -11.95 -18.78
C ILE A 346 11.49 -11.79 -19.02
N SER A 347 10.65 -12.19 -18.05
CA SER A 347 9.18 -12.08 -18.15
C SER A 347 8.65 -10.69 -17.86
N ARG A 348 9.46 -9.80 -17.30
CA ARG A 348 9.05 -8.49 -16.76
C ARG A 348 7.91 -8.58 -15.73
N GLU A 349 7.67 -9.75 -15.14
CA GLU A 349 6.66 -9.96 -14.11
C GLU A 349 7.24 -9.94 -12.70
N MET A 350 8.55 -10.10 -12.58
CA MET A 350 9.27 -10.05 -11.30
C MET A 350 10.51 -9.17 -11.43
N LEU A 351 10.78 -8.45 -10.35
CA LEU A 351 12.02 -7.71 -10.17
C LEU A 351 13.01 -8.61 -9.43
N GLN A 352 14.24 -8.63 -9.85
CA GLN A 352 15.31 -9.12 -8.99
C GLN A 352 15.48 -8.09 -7.89
N HIS A 353 15.76 -8.50 -6.64
CA HIS A 353 16.03 -7.59 -5.51
C HIS A 353 16.99 -6.49 -5.96
N ASP A 354 16.41 -5.40 -6.44
CA ASP A 354 17.16 -4.38 -7.15
C ASP A 354 17.45 -3.23 -6.19
N ARG A 355 18.73 -2.87 -6.10
CA ARG A 355 19.16 -1.67 -5.40
C ARG A 355 18.40 -0.42 -5.86
N GLN A 356 17.98 -0.39 -7.12
CA GLN A 356 17.22 0.73 -7.68
C GLN A 356 15.84 0.84 -7.03
N LEU A 357 15.13 -0.27 -6.79
CA LEU A 357 13.84 -0.25 -6.07
C LEU A 357 13.96 0.34 -4.69
N GLN A 358 14.99 -0.04 -3.93
CA GLN A 358 15.22 0.51 -2.58
C GLN A 358 15.55 2.01 -2.62
N LEU A 359 16.23 2.48 -3.67
CA LEU A 359 16.48 3.93 -3.85
C LEU A 359 15.18 4.68 -4.18
N ILE A 360 14.33 4.09 -5.02
CA ILE A 360 13.01 4.64 -5.36
C ILE A 360 12.13 4.66 -4.10
N GLU A 361 12.01 3.54 -3.38
CA GLU A 361 11.24 3.45 -2.13
C GLU A 361 11.61 4.57 -1.15
N ARG A 362 12.90 4.73 -0.84
CA ARG A 362 13.39 5.79 0.08
C ARG A 362 13.12 7.21 -0.44
N ALA A 363 13.13 7.41 -1.75
CA ALA A 363 12.80 8.70 -2.33
C ALA A 363 11.31 9.00 -2.23
N LEU A 364 10.45 8.00 -2.47
CA LEU A 364 8.99 8.08 -2.31
C LEU A 364 8.61 8.29 -0.85
N GLU A 365 9.21 7.52 0.09
CA GLU A 365 9.01 7.67 1.53
C GLU A 365 9.23 9.12 1.98
N ARG A 366 10.39 9.69 1.65
CA ARG A 366 10.71 11.09 1.97
C ARG A 366 9.71 12.07 1.34
N ARG A 367 9.27 11.78 0.13
CA ARG A 367 8.33 12.67 -0.57
C ARG A 367 6.94 12.61 0.06
N ILE A 368 6.45 11.42 0.39
CA ILE A 368 5.16 11.21 1.07
C ILE A 368 5.18 11.88 2.45
N LYS A 369 6.23 11.63 3.25
CA LYS A 369 6.44 12.30 4.54
C LYS A 369 6.33 13.81 4.40
N GLY A 370 7.11 14.40 3.48
CA GLY A 370 7.13 15.86 3.31
C GLY A 370 5.79 16.45 2.86
N GLU A 371 4.97 15.72 2.10
CA GLU A 371 3.62 16.20 1.75
C GLU A 371 2.62 16.04 2.90
N LEU A 372 2.77 15.00 3.74
CA LEU A 372 2.00 14.86 4.98
C LEU A 372 2.34 15.94 6.01
N GLU A 373 3.62 16.27 6.18
CA GLU A 373 4.08 17.39 7.02
C GLU A 373 3.50 18.72 6.56
N LYS A 374 3.55 19.00 5.25
CA LYS A 374 2.93 20.19 4.68
C LYS A 374 1.43 20.25 4.90
N LEU A 375 0.74 19.12 4.76
CA LEU A 375 -0.69 19.05 5.03
C LEU A 375 -0.98 19.35 6.50
N LEU A 376 -0.20 18.76 7.41
CA LEU A 376 -0.30 18.98 8.85
C LEU A 376 -0.11 20.45 9.23
N GLU A 377 0.82 21.15 8.58
CA GLU A 377 1.13 22.55 8.85
C GLU A 377 0.13 23.53 8.21
N ASN A 378 -0.35 23.25 6.98
CA ASN A 378 -1.11 24.20 6.18
C ASN A 378 -2.63 23.94 6.16
N ASP A 379 -3.06 22.70 6.43
CA ASP A 379 -4.48 22.29 6.44
C ASP A 379 -4.71 21.21 7.49
N ARG A 380 -4.76 21.68 8.74
CA ARG A 380 -4.88 20.81 9.92
C ARG A 380 -6.15 19.99 9.91
N GLU A 381 -7.28 20.56 9.47
CA GLU A 381 -8.56 19.85 9.44
C GLU A 381 -8.52 18.66 8.47
N LYS A 382 -7.92 18.88 7.31
CA LYS A 382 -7.75 17.82 6.31
C LYS A 382 -6.78 16.74 6.79
N TYR A 383 -5.72 17.13 7.50
CA TYR A 383 -4.79 16.17 8.10
C TYR A 383 -5.48 15.34 9.21
N GLU A 384 -6.30 15.94 10.05
CA GLU A 384 -7.04 15.25 11.11
C GLU A 384 -8.09 14.27 10.53
N ALA A 385 -8.72 14.63 9.40
CA ALA A 385 -9.59 13.71 8.66
C ALA A 385 -8.79 12.49 8.15
N LEU A 386 -7.60 12.72 7.55
CA LEU A 386 -6.69 11.67 7.12
C LEU A 386 -6.20 10.82 8.29
N TRP A 387 -5.87 11.46 9.41
CA TRP A 387 -5.43 10.78 10.64
C TRP A 387 -6.49 9.80 11.16
N LYS A 388 -7.76 10.19 11.10
CA LYS A 388 -8.88 9.32 11.50
C LYS A 388 -8.93 8.03 10.69
N GLU A 389 -8.59 8.10 9.40
CA GLU A 389 -8.60 6.96 8.49
C GLU A 389 -7.33 6.09 8.58
N PHE A 390 -6.16 6.72 8.66
CA PHE A 390 -4.86 6.04 8.52
C PHE A 390 -3.92 6.20 9.72
N GLY A 391 -4.32 6.92 10.76
CA GLY A 391 -3.48 7.17 11.93
C GLY A 391 -3.00 5.90 12.61
N THR A 392 -3.85 4.89 12.73
CA THR A 392 -3.48 3.58 13.28
C THR A 392 -2.33 2.94 12.48
N GLN A 393 -2.34 3.05 11.15
CA GLN A 393 -1.29 2.51 10.30
C GLN A 393 0.04 3.25 10.49
N LEU A 394 0.00 4.58 10.59
CA LEU A 394 1.18 5.40 10.86
C LEU A 394 1.76 5.10 12.24
N THR A 395 0.91 5.02 13.26
CA THR A 395 1.32 4.66 14.62
C THR A 395 1.90 3.26 14.70
N TYR A 396 1.28 2.28 14.01
CA TYR A 396 1.79 0.91 13.93
C TYR A 396 3.17 0.84 13.27
N GLY A 397 3.45 1.72 12.31
CA GLY A 397 4.76 1.83 11.65
C GLY A 397 5.92 2.02 12.62
N LEU A 398 5.69 2.70 13.76
CA LEU A 398 6.70 2.84 14.81
C LEU A 398 7.02 1.53 15.54
N CYS A 399 6.08 0.59 15.58
CA CYS A 399 6.28 -0.71 16.22
C CYS A 399 7.07 -1.68 15.33
N LEU A 400 7.17 -1.39 14.03
CA LEU A 400 7.93 -2.20 13.08
C LEU A 400 9.43 -2.01 13.28
N ASP A 401 10.19 -3.06 12.99
CA ASP A 401 11.65 -3.06 12.98
C ASP A 401 12.28 -2.42 14.23
N TYR A 402 11.67 -2.67 15.39
CA TYR A 402 12.12 -2.15 16.69
C TYR A 402 12.30 -0.63 16.75
N GLY A 403 11.43 0.11 16.05
CA GLY A 403 11.43 1.58 16.06
C GLY A 403 12.41 2.23 15.06
N ALA A 404 12.87 1.48 14.07
CA ALA A 404 13.78 2.01 13.03
C ALA A 404 13.20 3.21 12.26
N HIS A 405 11.86 3.33 12.23
CA HIS A 405 11.14 4.37 11.51
C HIS A 405 10.75 5.59 12.36
N LYS A 406 11.31 5.72 13.60
CA LYS A 406 11.02 6.81 14.53
C LYS A 406 11.16 8.17 13.87
N GLU A 407 12.32 8.45 13.26
CA GLU A 407 12.61 9.75 12.63
C GLU A 407 11.71 10.08 11.43
N THR A 408 11.13 9.07 10.80
CA THR A 408 10.20 9.26 9.70
C THR A 408 8.81 9.63 10.21
N LEU A 409 8.33 9.01 11.30
CA LEU A 409 6.93 9.01 11.69
C LEU A 409 6.58 9.85 12.91
N GLN A 410 7.52 10.07 13.85
CA GLN A 410 7.22 10.69 15.16
C GLN A 410 6.54 12.06 15.05
N ASP A 411 6.87 12.86 14.03
CA ASP A 411 6.32 14.22 13.84
C ASP A 411 4.96 14.22 13.13
N LEU A 412 4.54 13.07 12.62
CA LEU A 412 3.24 12.88 11.96
C LEU A 412 2.14 12.39 12.91
N LEU A 413 2.49 12.01 14.14
CA LEU A 413 1.53 11.43 15.08
C LEU A 413 0.68 12.51 15.75
N LEU A 414 -0.59 12.17 15.97
CA LEU A 414 -1.53 12.99 16.72
C LEU A 414 -2.04 12.24 17.94
N PHE A 415 -2.04 12.94 19.09
CA PHE A 415 -2.63 12.47 20.33
C PHE A 415 -3.57 13.53 20.90
N TYR A 416 -4.55 13.15 21.70
CA TYR A 416 -5.46 14.12 22.29
C TYR A 416 -4.83 14.79 23.51
N SER A 417 -4.85 16.13 23.54
CA SER A 417 -4.29 16.94 24.64
C SER A 417 -5.30 17.15 25.76
N SER A 418 -4.88 16.93 27.00
CA SER A 418 -5.68 17.23 28.18
C SER A 418 -5.94 18.75 28.37
N THR A 419 -5.03 19.59 27.91
CA THR A 419 -5.08 21.04 28.04
C THR A 419 -5.80 21.70 26.87
N GLU A 420 -5.39 21.38 25.65
CA GLU A 420 -5.95 21.96 24.41
C GLU A 420 -7.34 21.41 24.07
N LYS A 421 -7.72 20.25 24.63
CA LYS A 421 -8.98 19.53 24.35
C LYS A 421 -9.18 19.21 22.87
N LYS A 422 -8.09 18.96 22.16
CA LYS A 422 -8.02 18.59 20.73
C LYS A 422 -6.79 17.74 20.44
N LEU A 423 -6.70 17.24 19.22
CA LEU A 423 -5.52 16.53 18.74
C LEU A 423 -4.30 17.47 18.68
N THR A 424 -3.14 16.99 19.09
CA THR A 424 -1.87 17.71 19.10
C THR A 424 -0.74 16.81 18.66
N THR A 425 0.31 17.39 18.08
CA THR A 425 1.56 16.68 17.78
C THR A 425 2.46 16.63 19.02
N LEU A 426 3.45 15.73 19.01
CA LEU A 426 4.48 15.70 20.05
C LEU A 426 5.29 17.00 20.09
N LYS A 427 5.58 17.58 18.93
CA LYS A 427 6.27 18.87 18.81
C LYS A 427 5.49 20.01 19.46
N GLU A 428 4.18 20.08 19.23
CA GLU A 428 3.30 21.08 19.85
C GLU A 428 3.24 20.88 21.36
N TYR A 429 3.15 19.63 21.84
CA TYR A 429 3.17 19.30 23.27
C TYR A 429 4.46 19.76 23.94
N VAL A 430 5.63 19.36 23.41
CA VAL A 430 6.94 19.75 23.95
C VAL A 430 7.12 21.27 23.96
N GLY A 431 6.63 21.97 22.93
CA GLY A 431 6.64 23.41 22.84
C GLY A 431 5.82 24.12 23.95
N ARG A 432 4.85 23.43 24.58
CA ARG A 432 4.01 23.92 25.67
C ARG A 432 4.42 23.41 27.05
N MET A 433 5.43 22.53 27.14
CA MET A 433 5.90 21.99 28.41
C MET A 433 6.31 23.12 29.35
N LYS A 434 5.92 22.99 30.61
CA LYS A 434 6.25 23.98 31.65
C LYS A 434 7.68 23.82 32.16
N GLU A 435 8.22 24.88 32.73
CA GLU A 435 9.49 24.81 33.43
C GLU A 435 9.41 23.81 34.59
N GLY A 436 10.38 22.91 34.69
CA GLY A 436 10.39 21.81 35.66
C GLY A 436 9.68 20.53 35.20
N GLN A 437 8.97 20.53 34.08
CA GLN A 437 8.42 19.33 33.51
C GLN A 437 9.52 18.55 32.77
N GLU A 438 9.83 17.34 33.24
CA GLU A 438 10.95 16.55 32.71
C GLU A 438 10.51 15.51 31.68
N ALA A 439 9.22 15.13 31.64
CA ALA A 439 8.70 14.04 30.84
C ALA A 439 7.40 14.40 30.13
N ILE A 440 7.08 13.62 29.11
CA ILE A 440 5.80 13.62 28.42
C ILE A 440 4.89 12.65 29.16
N TYR A 441 3.86 13.19 29.83
CA TYR A 441 2.91 12.38 30.57
C TYR A 441 1.79 11.88 29.65
N TYR A 442 1.39 10.62 29.82
CA TYR A 442 0.28 10.06 29.07
C TYR A 442 -0.54 9.07 29.89
N GLY A 443 -1.82 8.94 29.53
CA GLY A 443 -2.70 7.91 30.03
C GLY A 443 -3.35 7.16 28.87
N CYS A 444 -3.61 5.87 29.06
CA CYS A 444 -4.25 5.00 28.08
C CYS A 444 -5.67 4.65 28.51
N GLY A 445 -6.57 4.47 27.54
CA GLY A 445 -7.93 4.04 27.78
C GLY A 445 -8.76 4.00 26.50
N LYS A 446 -10.01 3.56 26.59
CA LYS A 446 -10.89 3.36 25.42
C LYS A 446 -11.41 4.67 24.82
N THR A 447 -11.58 5.70 25.63
CA THR A 447 -12.04 7.04 25.21
C THR A 447 -11.31 8.13 25.97
N VAL A 448 -11.35 9.34 25.41
CA VAL A 448 -10.78 10.55 26.03
C VAL A 448 -11.37 10.77 27.42
N GLU A 449 -12.69 10.61 27.59
CA GLU A 449 -13.40 10.80 28.85
C GLU A 449 -12.97 9.78 29.89
N ALA A 450 -12.76 8.52 29.47
CA ALA A 450 -12.30 7.46 30.37
C ALA A 450 -10.89 7.75 30.90
N VAL A 451 -9.97 8.24 30.06
CA VAL A 451 -8.62 8.62 30.48
C VAL A 451 -8.64 9.87 31.36
N ASP A 452 -9.47 10.87 31.02
CA ASP A 452 -9.62 12.09 31.82
C ASP A 452 -10.16 11.82 33.22
N ALA A 453 -10.98 10.77 33.40
CA ALA A 453 -11.58 10.36 34.67
C ALA A 453 -10.66 9.45 35.52
N LEU A 454 -9.47 9.09 35.05
CA LEU A 454 -8.55 8.27 35.83
C LEU A 454 -8.08 9.02 37.09
N PRO A 455 -8.15 8.41 38.30
CA PRO A 455 -7.71 9.09 39.54
C PRO A 455 -6.26 9.52 39.49
N GLN A 456 -5.39 8.80 38.82
CA GLN A 456 -3.98 9.15 38.65
C GLN A 456 -3.77 10.43 37.82
N ALA A 457 -4.75 10.82 36.99
CA ALA A 457 -4.70 12.05 36.23
C ALA A 457 -4.80 13.30 37.10
N ASP A 458 -5.41 13.19 38.29
CA ASP A 458 -5.60 14.34 39.20
C ASP A 458 -4.26 14.95 39.65
N GLN A 459 -3.27 14.11 39.93
CA GLN A 459 -1.93 14.58 40.35
C GLN A 459 -1.24 15.42 39.25
N ILE A 460 -1.36 14.99 37.99
CA ILE A 460 -0.78 15.69 36.82
C ILE A 460 -1.52 17.03 36.61
N LYS A 461 -2.86 16.99 36.70
CA LYS A 461 -3.71 18.18 36.55
C LYS A 461 -3.44 19.22 37.65
N GLU A 462 -3.27 18.79 38.92
CA GLU A 462 -2.94 19.68 40.05
C GLU A 462 -1.56 20.32 39.88
N ALA A 463 -0.56 19.58 39.37
CA ALA A 463 0.73 20.13 39.00
C ALA A 463 0.62 21.12 37.81
N GLY A 464 -0.53 21.14 37.17
CA GLY A 464 -0.82 21.95 36.00
C GLY A 464 -0.05 21.52 34.77
N TYR A 465 0.32 20.26 34.67
CA TYR A 465 1.00 19.70 33.50
C TYR A 465 -0.01 19.17 32.48
N GLU A 466 0.36 19.28 31.21
CA GLU A 466 -0.39 18.69 30.11
C GLU A 466 -0.17 17.17 30.07
N MET A 467 -1.19 16.43 29.72
CA MET A 467 -1.15 14.99 29.52
C MET A 467 -1.70 14.62 28.16
N LEU A 468 -1.12 13.61 27.51
CA LEU A 468 -1.64 13.03 26.28
C LEU A 468 -2.59 11.88 26.61
N TYR A 469 -3.75 11.85 25.95
CA TYR A 469 -4.70 10.75 26.02
C TYR A 469 -4.50 9.83 24.83
N MET A 470 -4.09 8.59 25.10
CA MET A 470 -3.83 7.56 24.13
C MET A 470 -5.01 6.61 24.09
N VAL A 471 -5.81 6.74 23.04
CA VAL A 471 -7.05 5.97 22.85
C VAL A 471 -6.97 4.96 21.71
N GLY A 472 -5.88 4.98 20.95
CA GLY A 472 -5.59 4.00 19.90
C GLY A 472 -4.99 2.72 20.48
N GLN A 473 -5.37 1.58 19.91
CA GLN A 473 -4.91 0.26 20.38
C GLN A 473 -3.39 0.05 20.33
N VAL A 474 -2.69 0.79 19.47
CA VAL A 474 -1.24 0.67 19.26
C VAL A 474 -0.44 1.84 19.82
N ASP A 475 -1.10 2.87 20.34
CA ASP A 475 -0.45 4.11 20.78
C ASP A 475 0.61 3.86 21.86
N GLU A 476 0.28 3.07 22.88
CA GLU A 476 1.21 2.78 23.98
C GLU A 476 2.40 1.94 23.51
N PHE A 477 2.18 0.99 22.57
CA PHE A 477 3.28 0.22 21.99
C PHE A 477 4.24 1.13 21.22
N ALA A 478 3.69 2.08 20.48
CA ALA A 478 4.46 3.03 19.69
C ALA A 478 5.34 3.92 20.57
N VAL A 479 4.79 4.54 21.62
CA VAL A 479 5.57 5.42 22.50
C VAL A 479 6.59 4.66 23.35
N LYS A 480 6.28 3.42 23.77
CA LYS A 480 7.25 2.54 24.44
C LYS A 480 8.39 2.13 23.51
N THR A 481 8.10 1.88 22.24
CA THR A 481 9.12 1.60 21.22
C THR A 481 9.97 2.84 20.95
N MET A 482 9.35 4.00 20.84
CA MET A 482 9.99 5.28 20.58
C MET A 482 10.87 5.75 21.76
N ARG A 483 10.50 5.41 23.01
CA ARG A 483 11.16 5.69 24.31
C ARG A 483 11.19 7.15 24.71
N ASP A 484 11.51 8.05 23.83
CA ASP A 484 11.63 9.49 24.05
C ASP A 484 11.23 10.28 22.80
N TYR A 485 10.92 11.55 22.96
CA TYR A 485 10.79 12.53 21.91
C TYR A 485 11.51 13.81 22.33
N ASP A 486 12.41 14.33 21.52
CA ASP A 486 13.25 15.50 21.80
C ASP A 486 13.96 15.40 23.18
N GLY A 487 14.47 14.20 23.51
CA GLY A 487 15.13 13.90 24.78
C GLY A 487 14.20 13.81 26.00
N LYS A 488 12.88 13.95 25.82
CA LYS A 488 11.87 13.82 26.87
C LYS A 488 11.30 12.41 26.88
N LYS A 489 11.38 11.71 28.02
CA LYS A 489 10.83 10.35 28.18
C LYS A 489 9.30 10.39 28.22
N PHE A 490 8.67 9.33 27.76
CA PHE A 490 7.26 9.10 27.97
C PHE A 490 7.03 8.40 29.32
N LEU A 491 6.11 8.92 30.14
CA LEU A 491 5.71 8.31 31.41
C LEU A 491 4.19 8.09 31.44
N ASN A 492 3.81 6.82 31.63
CA ASN A 492 2.42 6.41 31.79
C ASN A 492 1.97 6.64 33.23
N ILE A 493 0.90 7.41 33.45
CA ILE A 493 0.36 7.74 34.78
C ILE A 493 -0.05 6.50 35.59
N ARG A 494 -0.27 5.36 34.94
CA ARG A 494 -0.73 4.11 35.59
C ARG A 494 0.39 3.11 35.88
N THR A 495 1.47 3.12 35.09
CA THR A 495 2.53 2.11 35.16
C THR A 495 3.84 2.65 35.67
N ASP A 496 4.10 3.94 35.47
CA ASP A 496 5.41 4.52 35.77
C ASP A 496 5.37 5.29 37.09
N GLU A 497 6.51 5.38 37.74
CA GLU A 497 6.68 6.24 38.89
C GLU A 497 6.82 7.70 38.43
N ILE A 498 5.88 8.54 38.80
CA ILE A 498 5.89 9.96 38.52
C ILE A 498 6.26 10.69 39.78
N ASP A 499 7.43 11.29 39.78
CA ASP A 499 7.99 11.97 40.94
C ASP A 499 7.52 13.41 41.02
N LEU A 500 6.35 13.63 41.65
CA LEU A 500 5.80 14.96 41.93
C LEU A 500 5.71 15.24 43.44
N SER A 501 6.12 14.28 44.29
CA SER A 501 6.05 14.38 45.76
C SER A 501 7.39 14.78 46.36
N THR A 502 7.33 15.48 47.52
CA THR A 502 8.53 15.86 48.26
C THR A 502 9.17 14.62 48.91
N GLU A 503 10.47 14.70 49.23
CA GLU A 503 11.18 13.62 49.92
C GLU A 503 10.56 13.29 51.27
N GLU A 504 9.97 14.28 51.96
CA GLU A 504 9.25 14.08 53.23
C GLU A 504 7.98 13.28 53.03
N GLN A 505 7.20 13.57 51.99
CA GLN A 505 5.98 12.83 51.64
C GLN A 505 6.30 11.37 51.25
N LYS A 506 7.32 11.13 50.44
CA LYS A 506 7.77 9.79 50.11
C LYS A 506 8.16 8.96 51.31
N LYS A 507 8.91 9.58 52.25
CA LYS A 507 9.31 8.88 53.46
C LYS A 507 8.13 8.54 54.36
N ALA A 508 7.19 9.49 54.54
CA ALA A 508 5.97 9.25 55.30
C ALA A 508 5.13 8.12 54.69
N LEU A 509 4.96 8.11 53.36
CA LEU A 509 4.25 7.05 52.64
C LEU A 509 4.93 5.67 52.77
N ALA A 510 6.26 5.64 52.76
CA ALA A 510 7.01 4.39 52.96
C ALA A 510 6.81 3.82 54.38
N GLU A 511 6.84 4.68 55.42
CA GLU A 511 6.59 4.29 56.80
C GLU A 511 5.13 3.80 56.98
N GLU A 512 4.14 4.43 56.34
CA GLU A 512 2.74 3.97 56.35
C GLU A 512 2.54 2.65 55.64
N ASN A 513 3.22 2.44 54.52
CA ASN A 513 3.18 1.17 53.77
C ASN A 513 3.76 0.02 54.60
N GLU A 514 4.87 0.26 55.31
CA GLU A 514 5.48 -0.72 56.20
C GLU A 514 4.55 -1.05 57.38
N ALA A 515 3.93 -0.05 57.98
CA ALA A 515 2.98 -0.24 59.07
C ALA A 515 1.68 -0.96 58.67
N ALA A 516 1.30 -0.93 57.41
CA ALA A 516 0.08 -1.56 56.87
C ALA A 516 0.34 -2.93 56.21
N ALA A 517 1.53 -3.52 56.33
CA ALA A 517 1.90 -4.77 55.63
C ALA A 517 0.95 -5.95 55.92
N GLU A 518 0.46 -6.09 57.17
CA GLU A 518 -0.51 -7.15 57.52
C GLU A 518 -1.88 -6.94 56.87
N LEU A 519 -2.34 -5.69 56.78
CA LEU A 519 -3.57 -5.34 56.06
C LEU A 519 -3.45 -5.70 54.59
N PHE A 520 -2.35 -5.33 53.95
CA PHE A 520 -2.14 -5.62 52.51
C PHE A 520 -2.05 -7.13 52.25
N ALA A 521 -1.38 -7.88 53.09
CA ALA A 521 -1.32 -9.32 52.99
C ALA A 521 -2.72 -9.99 53.07
N ALA A 522 -3.55 -9.54 53.98
CA ALA A 522 -4.93 -10.03 54.16
C ALA A 522 -5.82 -9.64 52.96
N MET A 523 -5.70 -8.42 52.44
CA MET A 523 -6.42 -7.99 51.24
C MET A 523 -5.98 -8.77 50.00
N LYS A 524 -4.66 -8.97 49.82
CA LYS A 524 -4.12 -9.78 48.72
C LYS A 524 -4.62 -11.23 48.79
N GLU A 525 -4.65 -11.84 49.97
CA GLU A 525 -5.21 -13.19 50.17
C GLU A 525 -6.67 -13.25 49.72
N ALA A 526 -7.49 -12.26 50.07
CA ALA A 526 -8.89 -12.15 49.67
C ALA A 526 -9.11 -11.97 48.17
N LEU A 527 -8.19 -11.30 47.50
CA LEU A 527 -8.23 -11.03 46.05
C LEU A 527 -7.56 -12.12 45.20
N GLY A 528 -6.70 -12.94 45.81
CA GLY A 528 -5.98 -14.02 45.13
C GLY A 528 -5.11 -13.53 43.96
N ASP A 529 -5.23 -14.24 42.82
CA ASP A 529 -4.42 -13.95 41.62
C ASP A 529 -4.90 -12.72 40.84
N LYS A 530 -5.94 -12.03 41.32
CA LYS A 530 -6.45 -10.80 40.64
C LYS A 530 -5.50 -9.61 40.78
N VAL A 531 -4.69 -9.61 41.86
CA VAL A 531 -3.69 -8.57 42.11
C VAL A 531 -2.32 -9.14 42.45
N HIS A 532 -1.26 -8.48 41.97
CA HIS A 532 0.11 -8.80 42.34
C HIS A 532 0.44 -8.26 43.76
N ALA A 533 0.00 -7.05 44.05
CA ALA A 533 0.23 -6.38 45.31
C ALA A 533 -0.93 -5.45 45.70
N VAL A 534 -0.94 -5.04 46.99
CA VAL A 534 -1.78 -3.98 47.53
C VAL A 534 -0.86 -3.02 48.28
N ARG A 535 -1.05 -1.71 48.09
CA ARG A 535 -0.24 -0.68 48.76
C ARG A 535 -0.98 0.65 48.91
N PHE A 536 -0.48 1.53 49.73
CA PHE A 536 -0.87 2.95 49.72
C PHE A 536 -0.14 3.73 48.65
N THR A 537 -0.81 4.76 48.15
CA THR A 537 -0.26 5.67 47.13
C THR A 537 -0.63 7.13 47.47
N ASP A 538 0.22 8.04 47.10
CA ASP A 538 -0.02 9.49 47.18
C ASP A 538 -0.64 10.09 45.92
N LYS A 539 -0.84 9.22 44.87
CA LYS A 539 -1.44 9.61 43.58
C LYS A 539 -2.93 9.95 43.69
N LEU A 540 -3.60 9.46 44.76
CA LEU A 540 -5.04 9.56 44.94
C LEU A 540 -5.40 10.75 45.84
N LYS A 541 -6.42 11.53 45.46
CA LYS A 541 -6.98 12.63 46.24
C LYS A 541 -8.39 12.34 46.74
N SER A 542 -9.34 12.26 45.87
CA SER A 542 -10.75 12.06 46.19
C SER A 542 -11.21 10.59 46.12
N HIS A 543 -10.53 9.77 45.35
CA HIS A 543 -10.88 8.37 45.16
C HIS A 543 -10.25 7.48 46.26
N PRO A 544 -10.96 6.42 46.70
CA PRO A 544 -10.42 5.49 47.69
C PRO A 544 -9.36 4.55 47.09
N VAL A 545 -9.42 4.31 45.77
CA VAL A 545 -8.66 3.26 45.13
C VAL A 545 -8.38 3.56 43.65
N CYS A 546 -7.28 3.06 43.15
CA CYS A 546 -7.03 2.92 41.71
C CYS A 546 -6.27 1.61 41.42
N LEU A 547 -6.20 1.26 40.15
CA LEU A 547 -5.38 0.15 39.66
C LEU A 547 -4.18 0.70 38.90
N SER A 548 -3.00 0.19 39.23
CA SER A 548 -1.75 0.38 38.47
C SER A 548 -1.17 -0.97 38.08
N THR A 549 -0.07 -1.00 37.34
CA THR A 549 0.65 -2.24 37.06
C THR A 549 2.14 -2.06 37.34
N GLU A 550 2.78 -3.16 37.75
CA GLU A 550 4.23 -3.27 37.85
C GLU A 550 4.80 -3.97 36.61
N GLY A 551 6.07 -3.73 36.33
CA GLY A 551 6.72 -4.29 35.15
C GLY A 551 6.43 -3.48 33.87
N GLY A 552 6.71 -4.04 32.72
CA GLY A 552 6.61 -3.32 31.45
C GLY A 552 5.26 -3.45 30.73
N LEU A 553 4.30 -4.23 31.27
CA LEU A 553 3.03 -4.53 30.61
C LEU A 553 1.86 -3.79 31.33
N SER A 554 1.19 -2.90 30.60
CA SER A 554 -0.03 -2.26 31.09
C SER A 554 -1.25 -3.16 30.88
N MET A 555 -2.37 -2.85 31.56
CA MET A 555 -3.64 -3.56 31.38
C MET A 555 -4.20 -3.39 29.96
N GLU A 556 -3.99 -2.24 29.35
CA GLU A 556 -4.38 -1.95 27.98
C GLU A 556 -3.56 -2.77 26.96
N MET A 557 -2.25 -2.86 27.17
CA MET A 557 -1.37 -3.72 26.37
C MET A 557 -1.74 -5.20 26.51
N GLU A 558 -2.01 -5.66 27.72
CA GLU A 558 -2.51 -7.02 27.99
C GLU A 558 -3.77 -7.33 27.19
N GLN A 559 -4.78 -6.44 27.25
CA GLN A 559 -6.02 -6.60 26.51
C GLN A 559 -5.77 -6.69 25.00
N THR A 560 -4.96 -5.78 24.46
CA THR A 560 -4.62 -5.76 23.03
C THR A 560 -3.89 -7.02 22.59
N LEU A 561 -2.90 -7.48 23.35
CA LEU A 561 -2.12 -8.67 23.03
C LEU A 561 -2.97 -9.96 23.13
N ASN A 562 -3.85 -10.05 24.12
CA ASN A 562 -4.73 -11.21 24.29
C ASN A 562 -5.91 -11.22 23.29
N ALA A 563 -6.26 -10.09 22.69
CA ALA A 563 -7.23 -10.02 21.60
C ALA A 563 -6.70 -10.53 20.26
N MET A 564 -5.38 -10.72 20.13
CA MET A 564 -4.78 -11.26 18.92
C MET A 564 -5.10 -12.75 18.77
N PRO A 565 -5.49 -13.23 17.56
CA PRO A 565 -5.81 -14.64 17.34
C PRO A 565 -4.69 -15.59 17.78
N GLY A 566 -5.04 -16.60 18.59
CA GLY A 566 -4.12 -17.62 19.12
C GLY A 566 -3.22 -17.12 20.26
N ARG A 567 -3.50 -15.96 20.85
CA ARG A 567 -2.76 -15.40 21.99
C ARG A 567 -3.62 -15.17 23.22
N GLU A 568 -4.86 -15.64 23.23
CA GLU A 568 -5.82 -15.48 24.32
C GLU A 568 -5.24 -15.99 25.65
N GLY A 569 -5.24 -15.14 26.69
CA GLY A 569 -4.79 -15.47 28.05
C GLY A 569 -3.29 -15.74 28.21
N ARG A 570 -2.45 -15.44 27.22
CA ARG A 570 -0.99 -15.65 27.29
C ARG A 570 -0.25 -14.55 28.03
N PHE A 571 -0.81 -13.37 28.04
CA PHE A 571 -0.21 -12.19 28.65
C PHE A 571 -1.00 -11.82 29.89
N LYS A 572 -0.31 -11.50 30.98
CA LYS A 572 -0.91 -11.07 32.24
C LYS A 572 -0.09 -9.93 32.81
N ALA A 573 -0.73 -8.80 33.09
CA ALA A 573 -0.13 -7.66 33.75
C ALA A 573 -0.11 -7.90 35.28
N ASP A 574 0.93 -7.43 35.91
CA ASP A 574 1.08 -7.47 37.38
C ASP A 574 0.28 -6.32 37.99
N VAL A 575 -1.03 -6.51 38.17
CA VAL A 575 -1.97 -5.50 38.66
C VAL A 575 -1.72 -5.22 40.15
N VAL A 576 -1.64 -3.94 40.50
CA VAL A 576 -1.51 -3.47 41.88
C VAL A 576 -2.74 -2.67 42.26
N LEU A 577 -3.34 -3.03 43.40
CA LEU A 577 -4.41 -2.24 44.01
C LEU A 577 -3.79 -1.14 44.87
N GLU A 578 -3.91 0.08 44.45
CA GLU A 578 -3.42 1.24 45.17
C GLU A 578 -4.55 1.91 45.95
N LEU A 579 -4.33 2.15 47.23
CA LEU A 579 -5.29 2.73 48.17
C LEU A 579 -4.88 4.13 48.57
N ASN A 580 -5.86 5.00 48.80
CA ASN A 580 -5.67 6.32 49.39
C ASN A 580 -5.57 6.18 50.91
N PRO A 581 -4.42 6.47 51.56
CA PRO A 581 -4.25 6.36 53.00
C PRO A 581 -5.18 7.25 53.80
N ASP A 582 -5.54 8.42 53.24
CA ASP A 582 -6.35 9.46 53.92
C ASP A 582 -7.86 9.28 53.70
N HIS A 583 -8.27 8.36 52.86
CA HIS A 583 -9.70 8.14 52.56
C HIS A 583 -10.43 7.46 53.74
N PRO A 584 -11.66 7.88 54.10
CA PRO A 584 -12.41 7.30 55.23
C PRO A 584 -12.62 5.78 55.16
N VAL A 585 -12.70 5.21 53.95
CA VAL A 585 -12.79 3.75 53.73
C VAL A 585 -11.54 3.05 54.25
N THR A 586 -10.34 3.63 54.07
CA THR A 586 -9.07 3.05 54.53
C THR A 586 -9.04 2.87 56.06
N ALA A 587 -9.58 3.83 56.80
CA ALA A 587 -9.72 3.70 58.26
C ALA A 587 -10.62 2.49 58.64
N ARG A 588 -11.70 2.23 57.89
CA ARG A 588 -12.56 1.05 58.08
C ARG A 588 -11.83 -0.23 57.74
N LEU A 589 -11.04 -0.28 56.66
CA LEU A 589 -10.23 -1.43 56.30
C LEU A 589 -9.25 -1.80 57.42
N LYS A 590 -8.53 -0.79 57.97
CA LYS A 590 -7.62 -0.97 59.13
C LYS A 590 -8.38 -1.54 60.33
N GLN A 591 -9.60 -1.08 60.58
CA GLN A 591 -10.46 -1.63 61.65
C GLN A 591 -10.89 -3.09 61.39
N TYR A 592 -11.39 -3.40 60.18
CA TYR A 592 -11.84 -4.74 59.83
C TYR A 592 -10.70 -5.75 59.79
N ALA A 593 -9.48 -5.32 59.47
CA ALA A 593 -8.31 -6.21 59.53
C ALA A 593 -8.11 -6.87 60.91
N VAL A 594 -8.54 -6.14 61.98
CA VAL A 594 -8.45 -6.64 63.36
C VAL A 594 -9.74 -7.28 63.82
N THR A 595 -10.91 -6.76 63.40
CA THR A 595 -12.21 -7.11 64.03
C THR A 595 -13.06 -8.11 63.20
N ASP A 596 -12.95 -8.10 61.84
CA ASP A 596 -13.83 -8.84 60.96
C ASP A 596 -13.18 -9.10 59.60
N LYS A 597 -12.52 -10.25 59.48
CA LYS A 597 -11.79 -10.61 58.24
C LYS A 597 -12.72 -10.89 57.07
N GLU A 598 -13.98 -11.32 57.33
CA GLU A 598 -14.93 -11.56 56.23
C GLU A 598 -15.34 -10.23 55.57
N LYS A 599 -15.65 -9.20 56.42
CA LYS A 599 -15.91 -7.86 55.91
C LYS A 599 -14.72 -7.27 55.22
N LEU A 600 -13.50 -7.48 55.69
CA LEU A 600 -12.29 -7.04 54.99
C LEU A 600 -12.21 -7.63 53.60
N ALA A 601 -12.50 -8.94 53.46
CA ALA A 601 -12.50 -9.62 52.18
C ALA A 601 -13.56 -9.04 51.21
N ASP A 602 -14.78 -8.82 51.71
CA ASP A 602 -15.85 -8.21 50.90
C ASP A 602 -15.53 -6.81 50.45
N TYR A 603 -14.99 -5.97 51.33
CA TYR A 603 -14.55 -4.60 50.99
C TYR A 603 -13.36 -4.60 50.00
N SER A 604 -12.42 -5.54 50.16
CA SER A 604 -11.30 -5.69 49.22
C SER A 604 -11.79 -6.02 47.82
N LYS A 605 -12.74 -6.91 47.68
CA LYS A 605 -13.37 -7.25 46.38
C LYS A 605 -14.15 -6.08 45.79
N LEU A 606 -14.87 -5.32 46.62
CA LEU A 606 -15.60 -4.12 46.17
C LEU A 606 -14.65 -3.03 45.65
N LEU A 607 -13.57 -2.73 46.41
CA LEU A 607 -12.59 -1.74 45.99
C LEU A 607 -11.83 -2.15 44.72
N TYR A 608 -11.52 -3.44 44.61
CA TYR A 608 -10.94 -3.96 43.37
C TYR A 608 -11.89 -3.78 42.18
N ALA A 609 -13.18 -4.12 42.35
CA ALA A 609 -14.19 -3.93 41.33
C ALA A 609 -14.41 -2.43 40.99
N GLU A 610 -14.37 -1.53 41.99
CA GLU A 610 -14.38 -0.07 41.79
C GLU A 610 -13.20 0.38 40.95
N GLY A 611 -11.99 -0.09 41.29
CA GLY A 611 -10.79 0.19 40.49
C GLY A 611 -10.89 -0.32 39.05
N CYS A 612 -11.51 -1.50 38.84
CA CYS A 612 -11.79 -2.03 37.50
C CYS A 612 -12.76 -1.13 36.73
N LEU A 613 -13.87 -0.71 37.35
CA LEU A 613 -14.88 0.16 36.73
C LEU A 613 -14.27 1.49 36.28
N ILE A 614 -13.54 2.15 37.18
CA ILE A 614 -12.88 3.42 36.91
C ILE A 614 -11.79 3.25 35.84
N GLY A 615 -11.00 2.17 35.95
CA GLY A 615 -9.92 1.87 35.01
C GLY A 615 -10.38 1.31 33.65
N GLY A 616 -11.68 1.11 33.43
CA GLY A 616 -12.20 0.54 32.18
C GLY A 616 -11.83 -0.93 31.97
N VAL A 617 -11.43 -1.63 33.05
CA VAL A 617 -11.10 -3.05 33.04
C VAL A 617 -12.38 -3.88 33.15
N PRO A 618 -12.57 -4.93 32.35
CA PRO A 618 -13.75 -5.78 32.45
C PRO A 618 -13.87 -6.45 33.82
N ILE A 619 -15.07 -6.48 34.39
CA ILE A 619 -15.36 -7.21 35.64
C ILE A 619 -15.63 -8.65 35.28
N GLU A 620 -14.82 -9.56 35.83
CA GLU A 620 -14.95 -10.99 35.57
C GLU A 620 -16.24 -11.61 36.17
N GLU A 621 -16.64 -11.14 37.37
CA GLU A 621 -17.77 -11.68 38.14
C GLU A 621 -18.81 -10.59 38.50
N PRO A 622 -19.57 -10.06 37.52
CA PRO A 622 -20.53 -8.97 37.79
C PRO A 622 -21.63 -9.35 38.78
N ALA A 623 -22.05 -10.63 38.80
CA ALA A 623 -23.07 -11.11 39.74
C ALA A 623 -22.59 -11.05 41.21
N GLU A 624 -21.33 -11.39 41.47
CA GLU A 624 -20.72 -11.29 42.79
C GLU A 624 -20.62 -9.81 43.23
N LEU A 625 -20.24 -8.92 42.35
CA LEU A 625 -20.23 -7.49 42.64
C LEU A 625 -21.63 -6.99 43.02
N CYS A 626 -22.67 -7.34 42.28
CA CYS A 626 -24.05 -6.96 42.60
C CYS A 626 -24.46 -7.51 43.96
N ARG A 627 -24.11 -8.75 44.29
CA ARG A 627 -24.39 -9.38 45.60
C ARG A 627 -23.72 -8.60 46.74
N LEU A 628 -22.46 -8.23 46.58
CA LEU A 628 -21.70 -7.44 47.58
C LEU A 628 -22.31 -6.07 47.80
N ILE A 629 -22.67 -5.35 46.71
CA ILE A 629 -23.33 -4.05 46.80
C ILE A 629 -24.68 -4.16 47.54
N THR A 630 -25.51 -5.15 47.18
CA THR A 630 -26.80 -5.38 47.85
C THR A 630 -26.60 -5.66 49.33
N GLY A 631 -25.62 -6.49 49.71
CA GLY A 631 -25.31 -6.77 51.12
C GLY A 631 -24.87 -5.53 51.93
N LEU A 632 -24.27 -4.52 51.28
CA LEU A 632 -24.00 -3.24 51.94
C LEU A 632 -25.24 -2.38 52.11
N MET A 633 -26.24 -2.48 51.22
CA MET A 633 -27.50 -1.74 51.31
C MET A 633 -28.42 -2.28 52.38
N GLU A 634 -28.21 -3.51 52.84
CA GLU A 634 -28.98 -4.18 53.88
C GLU A 634 -28.44 -3.92 55.29
N GLN A 635 -27.24 -3.30 55.43
CA GLN A 635 -26.60 -2.94 56.71
C GLN A 635 -26.91 -1.52 57.11
#